data_f2b8d4ea12a765dd3e2f63260ded74fc
#
_entry.id   f2b8d4ea12a765dd3e2f63260ded74fc
#
_cell.length_a   1.000
_cell.length_b   1.000
_cell.length_c   1.000
_cell.angle_alpha   90.00
_cell.angle_beta   90.00
_cell.angle_gamma   90.00
#
_symmetry.space_group_name_H-M   'P 1'
#
loop_
_entity.id
_entity.type
_entity.pdbx_description
1 polymer ?
#
loop_
_entity_poly.entity_id
_entity_poly.type
_entity_poly.pdbx_seq_one_letter_code
_entity_poly.pdbx_strand_id
1 'polypeptide(L)'
;MVAAMNHTDYESSKACGAYVLVRAAGGASVTVRITNECPLPCAPGQLDLSKQAFAELAGLSAGRIPITWSLLSPSTSDTVSIRYKTGSSRHWCGIQAIGHRNPLARLEVGVGSGWRQLSRTDYNYFLSADGTGCGGPLRLTDIYGEQLTVNGVAIRPDAVQPTRVQFTQH
;
A
#
# COMPACT_ATOMS: atom_id res chain seq x y z
N MET A 1 3.16 -11.27 -7.74
CA MET A 1 2.28 -12.13 -6.95
C MET A 1 1.63 -11.29 -5.86
N VAL A 2 0.36 -11.56 -5.55
CA VAL A 2 -0.46 -10.73 -4.66
C VAL A 2 -1.22 -11.60 -3.67
N ALA A 3 -1.73 -10.95 -2.61
CA ALA A 3 -2.58 -11.59 -1.61
C ALA A 3 -3.59 -10.59 -1.05
N ALA A 4 -4.69 -11.12 -0.55
CA ALA A 4 -5.61 -10.41 0.33
C ALA A 4 -5.28 -10.76 1.78
N MET A 5 -5.29 -9.77 2.64
CA MET A 5 -4.99 -9.94 4.06
C MET A 5 -6.28 -9.92 4.87
N ASN A 6 -6.34 -10.75 5.92
CA ASN A 6 -7.48 -10.80 6.81
C ASN A 6 -7.82 -9.39 7.37
N HIS A 7 -9.08 -9.20 7.75
CA HIS A 7 -9.59 -7.91 8.20
C HIS A 7 -8.79 -7.30 9.36
N THR A 8 -8.42 -8.12 10.34
CA THR A 8 -7.71 -7.65 11.54
C THR A 8 -6.34 -7.07 11.20
N ASP A 9 -5.54 -7.81 10.46
CA ASP A 9 -4.18 -7.40 10.10
C ASP A 9 -4.15 -6.34 8.99
N TYR A 10 -5.20 -6.27 8.18
CA TYR A 10 -5.33 -5.26 7.12
C TYR A 10 -5.50 -3.84 7.68
N GLU A 11 -6.08 -3.71 8.86
CA GLU A 11 -6.21 -2.46 9.62
C GLU A 11 -6.75 -1.30 8.78
N SER A 12 -7.91 -1.46 8.15
CA SER A 12 -8.53 -0.41 7.33
C SER A 12 -7.57 0.17 6.29
N SER A 13 -6.95 -0.70 5.50
CA SER A 13 -6.02 -0.44 4.41
C SER A 13 -4.58 -0.04 4.80
N LYS A 14 -4.22 0.02 6.07
CA LYS A 14 -2.84 0.33 6.47
C LYS A 14 -1.83 -0.66 5.91
N ALA A 15 -2.21 -1.93 5.76
CA ALA A 15 -1.37 -2.95 5.16
C ALA A 15 -1.40 -2.98 3.62
N CYS A 16 -2.26 -2.22 2.98
CA CYS A 16 -2.36 -2.19 1.52
C CYS A 16 -1.04 -1.71 0.90
N GLY A 17 -0.52 -2.46 -0.06
CA GLY A 17 0.77 -2.19 -0.69
C GLY A 17 1.97 -2.77 0.06
N ALA A 18 1.80 -3.33 1.26
CA ALA A 18 2.88 -3.97 2.00
C ALA A 18 3.38 -5.21 1.26
N TYR A 19 4.69 -5.45 1.32
CA TYR A 19 5.29 -6.70 0.89
C TYR A 19 5.44 -7.65 2.09
N VAL A 20 5.11 -8.91 1.86
CA VAL A 20 5.08 -9.93 2.89
C VAL A 20 5.82 -11.16 2.38
N LEU A 21 6.73 -11.68 3.19
CA LEU A 21 7.39 -12.95 2.94
C LEU A 21 6.58 -14.06 3.62
N VAL A 22 6.04 -14.96 2.83
CA VAL A 22 5.19 -16.07 3.28
C VAL A 22 6.00 -17.36 3.22
N ARG A 23 6.00 -18.13 4.30
CA ARG A 23 6.71 -19.41 4.41
C ARG A 23 5.74 -20.53 4.72
N ALA A 24 5.86 -21.64 3.98
CA ALA A 24 5.18 -22.89 4.26
C ALA A 24 6.02 -23.78 5.20
N ALA A 25 5.39 -24.73 5.85
CA ALA A 25 6.04 -25.65 6.80
C ALA A 25 7.20 -26.46 6.19
N GLY A 26 7.16 -26.74 4.88
CA GLY A 26 8.22 -27.49 4.17
C GLY A 26 9.42 -26.65 3.75
N GLY A 27 9.48 -25.35 4.09
CA GLY A 27 10.58 -24.46 3.73
C GLY A 27 10.37 -23.65 2.44
N ALA A 28 9.34 -23.95 1.66
CA ALA A 28 9.00 -23.13 0.50
C ALA A 28 8.55 -21.73 0.94
N SER A 29 8.90 -20.71 0.16
CA SER A 29 8.53 -19.35 0.46
C SER A 29 8.16 -18.57 -0.80
N VAL A 30 7.38 -17.50 -0.62
CA VAL A 30 7.00 -16.59 -1.69
C VAL A 30 6.84 -15.19 -1.14
N THR A 31 7.23 -14.19 -1.91
CA THR A 31 6.96 -12.79 -1.60
C THR A 31 5.68 -12.36 -2.32
N VAL A 32 4.76 -11.76 -1.57
CA VAL A 32 3.51 -11.23 -2.11
C VAL A 32 3.34 -9.76 -1.71
N ARG A 33 2.62 -9.02 -2.54
CA ARG A 33 2.15 -7.67 -2.20
C ARG A 33 0.69 -7.76 -1.77
N ILE A 34 0.35 -7.10 -0.68
CA ILE A 34 -1.02 -7.03 -0.20
C ILE A 34 -1.77 -5.99 -1.04
N THR A 35 -2.82 -6.42 -1.70
CA THR A 35 -3.60 -5.58 -2.63
C THR A 35 -5.07 -5.53 -2.30
N ASN A 36 -5.53 -6.33 -1.34
CA ASN A 36 -6.94 -6.43 -1.00
C ASN A 36 -7.14 -6.94 0.43
N GLU A 37 -8.36 -6.79 0.92
CA GLU A 37 -8.82 -7.34 2.18
C GLU A 37 -9.52 -8.68 1.94
N CYS A 38 -9.23 -9.65 2.79
CA CYS A 38 -10.00 -10.89 2.90
C CYS A 38 -11.01 -10.72 4.05
N PRO A 39 -12.30 -10.50 3.74
CA PRO A 39 -13.29 -10.27 4.79
C PRO A 39 -13.59 -11.55 5.58
N LEU A 40 -14.33 -11.40 6.67
CA LEU A 40 -14.76 -12.56 7.44
C LEU A 40 -15.47 -13.59 6.53
N PRO A 41 -15.22 -14.91 6.75
CA PRO A 41 -14.59 -15.55 7.90
C PRO A 41 -13.07 -15.70 7.85
N CYS A 42 -12.35 -14.95 7.03
CA CYS A 42 -10.89 -14.96 7.02
C CYS A 42 -10.37 -14.61 8.42
N ALA A 43 -9.63 -15.52 9.03
CA ALA A 43 -9.21 -15.40 10.42
C ALA A 43 -7.97 -14.51 10.57
N PRO A 44 -7.73 -13.92 11.77
CA PRO A 44 -6.46 -13.21 12.02
C PRO A 44 -5.26 -14.08 11.66
N GLY A 45 -4.27 -13.48 10.99
CA GLY A 45 -3.08 -14.20 10.50
C GLY A 45 -3.28 -14.86 9.14
N GLN A 46 -4.50 -15.02 8.67
CA GLN A 46 -4.78 -15.69 7.39
C GLN A 46 -4.52 -14.75 6.20
N LEU A 47 -3.96 -15.35 5.14
CA LEU A 47 -3.79 -14.70 3.83
C LEU A 47 -4.53 -15.50 2.77
N ASP A 48 -5.18 -14.79 1.87
CA ASP A 48 -5.76 -15.37 0.65
C ASP A 48 -4.82 -15.05 -0.51
N LEU A 49 -4.01 -16.05 -0.87
CA LEU A 49 -2.96 -15.90 -1.87
C LEU A 49 -3.53 -15.99 -3.28
N SER A 50 -2.95 -15.20 -4.20
CA SER A 50 -3.20 -15.43 -5.61
C SER A 50 -2.82 -16.88 -5.99
N LYS A 51 -3.47 -17.42 -7.01
CA LYS A 51 -3.23 -18.78 -7.49
C LYS A 51 -1.74 -19.02 -7.76
N GLN A 52 -1.07 -18.05 -8.37
CA GLN A 52 0.34 -18.13 -8.70
C GLN A 52 1.21 -18.19 -7.42
N ALA A 53 0.87 -17.37 -6.42
CA ALA A 53 1.60 -17.34 -5.16
C ALA A 53 1.40 -18.66 -4.38
N PHE A 54 0.17 -19.17 -4.32
CA PHE A 54 -0.13 -20.44 -3.65
C PHE A 54 0.65 -21.60 -4.28
N ALA A 55 0.74 -21.64 -5.62
CA ALA A 55 1.46 -22.66 -6.35
C ALA A 55 2.96 -22.73 -6.03
N GLU A 56 3.55 -21.61 -5.57
CA GLU A 56 4.96 -21.59 -5.11
C GLU A 56 5.14 -22.31 -3.77
N LEU A 57 4.07 -22.49 -2.99
CA LEU A 57 4.12 -23.06 -1.65
C LEU A 57 3.65 -24.51 -1.61
N ALA A 58 2.64 -24.85 -2.42
CA ALA A 58 2.01 -26.17 -2.41
C ALA A 58 1.22 -26.41 -3.69
N GLY A 59 0.81 -27.68 -3.91
CA GLY A 59 -0.13 -28.02 -4.97
C GLY A 59 -1.47 -27.33 -4.73
N LEU A 60 -2.11 -26.84 -5.81
CA LEU A 60 -3.37 -26.11 -5.71
C LEU A 60 -4.51 -26.92 -5.08
N SER A 61 -4.48 -28.24 -5.21
CA SER A 61 -5.49 -29.11 -4.61
C SER A 61 -5.48 -29.10 -3.08
N ALA A 62 -4.39 -28.64 -2.44
CA ALA A 62 -4.32 -28.51 -0.99
C ALA A 62 -5.32 -27.49 -0.44
N GLY A 63 -5.62 -26.43 -1.21
CA GLY A 63 -6.62 -25.42 -0.89
C GLY A 63 -6.28 -24.53 0.28
N ARG A 64 -5.80 -25.09 1.38
CA ARG A 64 -5.38 -24.37 2.60
C ARG A 64 -4.16 -25.08 3.19
N ILE A 65 -3.16 -24.31 3.59
CA ILE A 65 -1.94 -24.81 4.21
C ILE A 65 -1.53 -23.93 5.39
N PRO A 66 -0.83 -24.50 6.40
CA PRO A 66 -0.21 -23.71 7.45
C PRO A 66 0.92 -22.85 6.88
N ILE A 67 0.96 -21.59 7.30
CA ILE A 67 1.99 -20.64 6.90
C ILE A 67 2.45 -19.80 8.09
N THR A 68 3.63 -19.23 7.97
CA THR A 68 4.06 -18.04 8.73
C THR A 68 4.35 -16.94 7.74
N TRP A 69 4.21 -15.69 8.18
CA TRP A 69 4.56 -14.57 7.34
C TRP A 69 5.12 -13.39 8.15
N SER A 70 5.91 -12.58 7.49
CA SER A 70 6.49 -11.37 8.08
C SER A 70 6.55 -10.26 7.04
N LEU A 71 6.53 -9.01 7.50
CA LEU A 71 6.76 -7.87 6.63
C LEU A 71 8.13 -7.95 5.99
N LEU A 72 8.21 -7.55 4.74
CA LEU A 72 9.44 -7.51 3.97
C LEU A 72 9.64 -6.11 3.40
N SER A 73 10.85 -5.59 3.51
CA SER A 73 11.29 -4.41 2.78
C SER A 73 12.09 -4.89 1.56
N PRO A 74 11.46 -4.99 0.38
CA PRO A 74 12.08 -5.67 -0.75
C PRO A 74 13.18 -4.84 -1.40
N SER A 75 14.14 -5.52 -2.03
CA SER A 75 15.03 -4.87 -2.98
C SER A 75 14.23 -4.53 -4.24
N THR A 76 14.22 -3.27 -4.63
CA THR A 76 13.51 -2.81 -5.82
C THR A 76 14.18 -1.57 -6.39
N SER A 77 14.15 -1.44 -7.71
CA SER A 77 14.52 -0.22 -8.43
C SER A 77 13.31 0.64 -8.78
N ASP A 78 12.10 0.17 -8.47
CA ASP A 78 10.88 0.90 -8.74
C ASP A 78 10.77 2.14 -7.85
N THR A 79 10.07 3.14 -8.32
CA THR A 79 9.77 4.35 -7.55
C THR A 79 8.30 4.40 -7.16
N VAL A 80 7.99 5.18 -6.13
CA VAL A 80 6.60 5.41 -5.74
C VAL A 80 5.87 6.14 -6.86
N SER A 81 4.63 5.74 -7.11
CA SER A 81 3.72 6.45 -8.01
C SER A 81 2.57 7.06 -7.21
N ILE A 82 1.99 8.12 -7.74
CA ILE A 82 0.82 8.80 -7.15
C ILE A 82 -0.34 8.68 -8.13
N ARG A 83 -1.52 8.40 -7.58
CA ARG A 83 -2.78 8.43 -8.32
C ARG A 83 -3.78 9.30 -7.59
N TYR A 84 -4.35 10.26 -8.29
CA TYR A 84 -5.53 10.98 -7.82
C TYR A 84 -6.79 10.19 -8.18
N LYS A 85 -7.70 10.09 -7.22
CA LYS A 85 -8.96 9.36 -7.40
C LYS A 85 -9.83 10.03 -8.47
N THR A 86 -10.65 9.25 -9.18
CA THR A 86 -11.71 9.76 -10.04
C THR A 86 -12.54 10.81 -9.30
N GLY A 87 -12.84 11.92 -9.95
CA GLY A 87 -13.56 13.04 -9.35
C GLY A 87 -12.67 14.06 -8.63
N SER A 88 -11.36 13.82 -8.54
CA SER A 88 -10.45 14.77 -7.91
C SER A 88 -10.35 16.08 -8.69
N SER A 89 -10.29 17.17 -7.94
CA SER A 89 -10.09 18.53 -8.44
C SER A 89 -9.38 19.36 -7.36
N ARG A 90 -9.24 20.65 -7.58
CA ARG A 90 -8.73 21.57 -6.55
C ARG A 90 -9.66 21.73 -5.36
N HIS A 91 -10.92 21.33 -5.49
CA HIS A 91 -11.96 21.50 -4.47
C HIS A 91 -12.20 20.26 -3.63
N TRP A 92 -11.76 19.12 -4.09
CA TRP A 92 -11.80 17.84 -3.40
C TRP A 92 -10.83 16.88 -4.09
N CYS A 93 -10.05 16.14 -3.32
CA CYS A 93 -9.25 15.08 -3.93
C CYS A 93 -9.05 13.88 -2.99
N GLY A 94 -8.86 12.73 -3.61
CA GLY A 94 -8.36 11.51 -2.98
C GLY A 94 -7.01 11.17 -3.59
N ILE A 95 -6.03 10.83 -2.75
CA ILE A 95 -4.65 10.59 -3.16
C ILE A 95 -4.23 9.20 -2.72
N GLN A 96 -3.63 8.45 -3.64
CA GLN A 96 -3.11 7.11 -3.38
C GLN A 96 -1.63 7.05 -3.75
N ALA A 97 -0.82 6.48 -2.87
CA ALA A 97 0.56 6.12 -3.17
C ALA A 97 0.63 4.65 -3.57
N ILE A 98 1.38 4.34 -4.61
CA ILE A 98 1.48 3.01 -5.21
C ILE A 98 2.95 2.63 -5.35
N GLY A 99 3.27 1.36 -5.09
CA GLY A 99 4.63 0.83 -5.29
C GLY A 99 5.63 1.26 -4.23
N HIS A 100 5.18 1.75 -3.09
CA HIS A 100 6.04 2.07 -1.96
C HIS A 100 6.66 0.79 -1.38
N ARG A 101 7.97 0.83 -1.13
CA ARG A 101 8.74 -0.33 -0.63
C ARG A 101 8.26 -0.78 0.75
N ASN A 102 8.06 0.17 1.64
CA ASN A 102 7.63 -0.07 3.01
C ASN A 102 6.18 0.35 3.20
N PRO A 103 5.44 -0.24 4.14
CA PRO A 103 4.07 0.19 4.43
C PRO A 103 4.01 1.69 4.71
N LEU A 104 2.99 2.35 4.17
CA LEU A 104 2.80 3.78 4.32
C LEU A 104 2.06 4.07 5.61
N ALA A 105 2.66 4.90 6.50
CA ALA A 105 2.05 5.28 7.76
C ALA A 105 1.12 6.47 7.62
N ARG A 106 1.50 7.49 6.81
CA ARG A 106 0.68 8.67 6.59
C ARG A 106 1.04 9.39 5.30
N LEU A 107 0.09 10.20 4.85
CA LEU A 107 0.25 11.10 3.71
C LEU A 107 -0.20 12.49 4.12
N GLU A 108 0.63 13.48 3.85
CA GLU A 108 0.40 14.88 4.16
C GLU A 108 0.44 15.71 2.89
N VAL A 109 -0.30 16.82 2.89
CA VAL A 109 -0.30 17.81 1.81
C VAL A 109 0.33 19.11 2.31
N GLY A 110 1.00 19.83 1.42
CA GLY A 110 1.58 21.13 1.74
C GLY A 110 0.50 22.18 1.93
N VAL A 111 0.60 22.96 3.02
CA VAL A 111 -0.32 24.06 3.35
C VAL A 111 0.53 25.23 3.83
N GLY A 112 0.64 26.28 3.02
CA GLY A 112 1.52 27.39 3.35
C GLY A 112 2.96 26.92 3.53
N SER A 113 3.54 27.17 4.69
CA SER A 113 4.90 26.71 5.04
C SER A 113 4.92 25.35 5.79
N GLY A 114 3.75 24.73 6.01
CA GLY A 114 3.63 23.52 6.79
C GLY A 114 2.97 22.37 6.03
N TRP A 115 2.56 21.37 6.79
CA TRP A 115 1.96 20.15 6.27
C TRP A 115 0.67 19.82 7.02
N ARG A 116 -0.30 19.27 6.31
CA ARG A 116 -1.55 18.79 6.86
C ARG A 116 -1.73 17.32 6.55
N GLN A 117 -1.94 16.51 7.58
CA GLN A 117 -2.21 15.09 7.42
C GLN A 117 -3.63 14.87 6.89
N LEU A 118 -3.75 13.98 5.91
CA LEU A 118 -5.04 13.55 5.37
C LEU A 118 -5.49 12.25 6.02
N SER A 119 -6.81 12.11 6.17
CA SER A 119 -7.42 10.89 6.68
C SER A 119 -7.36 9.78 5.64
N ARG A 120 -6.94 8.58 6.06
CA ARG A 120 -6.91 7.39 5.23
C ARG A 120 -8.26 6.69 5.26
N THR A 121 -8.75 6.30 4.09
CA THR A 121 -9.96 5.50 3.96
C THR A 121 -9.62 4.00 4.01
N ASP A 122 -10.63 3.16 4.20
CA ASP A 122 -10.49 1.70 4.17
C ASP A 122 -10.20 1.15 2.75
N TYR A 123 -10.42 1.96 1.72
CA TYR A 123 -10.07 1.63 0.32
C TYR A 123 -8.75 2.27 -0.14
N ASN A 124 -7.90 2.65 0.80
CA ASN A 124 -6.53 3.11 0.59
C ASN A 124 -6.38 4.39 -0.26
N TYR A 125 -7.27 5.35 -0.04
CA TYR A 125 -7.09 6.72 -0.50
C TYR A 125 -7.06 7.65 0.70
N PHE A 126 -6.25 8.71 0.59
CA PHE A 126 -6.18 9.77 1.58
C PHE A 126 -6.98 10.96 1.05
N LEU A 127 -7.97 11.43 1.81
CA LEU A 127 -8.93 12.42 1.33
C LEU A 127 -8.64 13.81 1.84
N SER A 128 -8.65 14.79 0.93
CA SER A 128 -8.78 16.21 1.23
C SER A 128 -10.18 16.66 0.83
N ALA A 129 -11.08 16.66 1.82
CA ALA A 129 -12.50 16.91 1.57
C ALA A 129 -12.82 18.36 1.20
N ASP A 130 -11.98 19.30 1.61
CA ASP A 130 -12.12 20.73 1.33
C ASP A 130 -11.19 21.23 0.22
N GLY A 131 -10.45 20.32 -0.42
CA GLY A 131 -9.50 20.67 -1.49
C GLY A 131 -8.14 21.18 -1.02
N THR A 132 -7.93 21.30 0.29
CA THR A 132 -6.64 21.77 0.82
C THR A 132 -5.49 20.91 0.31
N GLY A 133 -4.50 21.54 -0.33
CA GLY A 133 -3.28 20.90 -0.82
C GLY A 133 -3.45 20.04 -2.07
N CYS A 134 -4.65 19.96 -2.64
CA CYS A 134 -4.87 19.20 -3.88
C CYS A 134 -4.06 19.79 -5.03
N GLY A 135 -3.23 18.96 -5.68
CA GLY A 135 -2.34 19.38 -6.77
C GLY A 135 -1.02 20.01 -6.32
N GLY A 136 -0.82 20.16 -5.02
CA GLY A 136 0.42 20.70 -4.43
C GLY A 136 1.40 19.62 -4.00
N PRO A 137 2.44 20.00 -3.23
CA PRO A 137 3.43 19.05 -2.74
C PRO A 137 2.81 18.07 -1.75
N LEU A 138 3.35 16.84 -1.76
CA LEU A 138 2.95 15.75 -0.89
C LEU A 138 4.14 15.31 -0.04
N ARG A 139 3.87 14.85 1.17
CA ARG A 139 4.86 14.20 2.02
C ARG A 139 4.35 12.84 2.45
N LEU A 140 5.12 11.80 2.11
CA LEU A 140 4.84 10.41 2.45
C LEU A 140 5.74 10.01 3.62
N THR A 141 5.17 9.32 4.60
CA THR A 141 5.95 8.78 5.72
C THR A 141 5.67 7.29 5.83
N ASP A 142 6.72 6.48 5.86
CA ASP A 142 6.59 5.04 6.05
C ASP A 142 6.52 4.66 7.53
N ILE A 143 6.34 3.35 7.81
CA ILE A 143 6.25 2.85 9.19
C ILE A 143 7.56 2.98 9.97
N TYR A 144 8.68 3.21 9.31
CA TYR A 144 9.98 3.42 9.94
C TYR A 144 10.27 4.91 10.20
N GLY A 145 9.36 5.79 9.81
CA GLY A 145 9.46 7.23 10.03
C GLY A 145 10.20 7.99 8.95
N GLU A 146 10.63 7.34 7.88
CA GLU A 146 11.26 8.03 6.76
C GLU A 146 10.23 8.88 6.02
N GLN A 147 10.61 10.12 5.67
CA GLN A 147 9.75 11.06 4.98
C GLN A 147 10.27 11.33 3.57
N LEU A 148 9.38 11.26 2.60
CA LEU A 148 9.66 11.58 1.21
C LEU A 148 8.76 12.73 0.77
N THR A 149 9.35 13.74 0.13
CA THR A 149 8.60 14.85 -0.45
C THR A 149 8.43 14.61 -1.95
N VAL A 150 7.20 14.78 -2.43
CA VAL A 150 6.84 14.61 -3.84
C VAL A 150 6.25 15.92 -4.35
N ASN A 151 6.85 16.49 -5.38
CA ASN A 151 6.41 17.73 -6.01
C ASN A 151 5.97 17.48 -7.45
N GLY A 152 5.17 18.39 -7.98
CA GLY A 152 4.85 18.44 -9.41
C GLY A 152 3.89 17.38 -9.91
N VAL A 153 3.15 16.71 -9.03
CA VAL A 153 2.11 15.74 -9.44
C VAL A 153 0.83 16.49 -9.79
N ALA A 154 0.47 16.48 -11.07
CA ALA A 154 -0.75 17.12 -11.54
C ALA A 154 -2.00 16.34 -11.14
N ILE A 155 -3.12 17.04 -10.96
CA ILE A 155 -4.42 16.37 -10.75
C ILE A 155 -4.89 15.83 -12.11
N ARG A 156 -4.60 14.55 -12.33
CA ARG A 156 -5.06 13.77 -13.48
C ARG A 156 -5.82 12.57 -12.94
N PRO A 157 -7.15 12.69 -12.77
CA PRO A 157 -7.92 11.62 -12.14
C PRO A 157 -7.66 10.26 -12.77
N ASP A 158 -7.45 9.27 -11.92
CA ASP A 158 -7.21 7.87 -12.25
C ASP A 158 -5.91 7.54 -12.98
N ALA A 159 -5.08 8.52 -13.28
CA ALA A 159 -3.77 8.29 -13.91
C ALA A 159 -2.71 7.95 -12.87
N VAL A 160 -1.98 6.84 -13.09
CA VAL A 160 -0.82 6.47 -12.27
C VAL A 160 0.38 7.30 -12.76
N GLN A 161 0.91 8.13 -11.87
CA GLN A 161 2.00 9.06 -12.19
C GLN A 161 3.26 8.68 -11.41
N PRO A 162 4.32 8.19 -12.07
CA PRO A 162 5.56 7.84 -11.40
C PRO A 162 6.25 9.08 -10.84
N THR A 163 6.90 8.88 -9.69
CA THR A 163 7.77 9.88 -9.05
C THR A 163 9.23 9.45 -9.20
N ARG A 164 10.15 10.18 -8.55
CA ARG A 164 11.57 9.82 -8.51
C ARG A 164 12.04 9.36 -7.14
N VAL A 165 11.11 9.09 -6.24
CA VAL A 165 11.43 8.79 -4.85
C VAL A 165 11.06 7.36 -4.49
N GLN A 166 11.79 6.81 -3.50
CA GLN A 166 11.49 5.53 -2.88
C GLN A 166 12.05 5.51 -1.47
N PHE A 167 11.39 4.79 -0.59
CA PHE A 167 11.87 4.56 0.77
C PHE A 167 13.11 3.66 0.78
N THR A 168 13.95 3.85 1.80
CA THR A 168 15.12 3.02 2.04
C THR A 168 14.70 1.58 2.39
N GLN A 169 15.51 0.62 1.98
CA GLN A 169 15.32 -0.78 2.34
C GLN A 169 15.70 -1.01 3.82
N HIS A 170 14.91 -1.79 4.51
CA HIS A 170 15.13 -2.20 5.90
C HIS A 170 15.32 -3.69 6.07
#